data_173db6f16439771258c58d7e3fcb837e
#
_entry.id   173db6f16439771258c58d7e3fcb837e
#
_cell.length_a   1.000
_cell.length_b   1.000
_cell.length_c   1.000
_cell.angle_alpha   90.00
_cell.angle_beta   90.00
_cell.angle_gamma   90.00
#
_symmetry.space_group_name_H-M   'P 1'
#
loop_
_entity.id
_entity.type
_entity.pdbx_description
1 polymer ?
#
loop_
_entity_poly.entity_id
_entity_poly.type
_entity_poly.pdbx_seq_one_letter_code
_entity_poly.pdbx_strand_id
1 'polypeptide(L)'
;LLVTPPDLGKPLKIGWINLSNFYADMENGTVSTSADVERLLRRLMKEKIDGLVLDLRDNGGGSLDEAIKLTGLFVPAGPVVQAKDWRGSISWRDCENDKPVYDGPMIVLTNKASASASEILAAALQDYRRALIVGDQSTFGKGTVQTILPVERYMPFFSDKKGAGELKVTIQK
;
A
#
# COMPACT_ATOMS: atom_id res chain seq x y z
N LEU A 1 11.09 -18.52 -4.65
CA LEU A 1 12.49 -18.39 -5.02
C LEU A 1 13.35 -19.19 -4.03
N LEU A 2 14.31 -19.96 -4.53
CA LEU A 2 15.34 -20.62 -3.71
C LEU A 2 16.65 -19.82 -3.85
N VAL A 3 17.23 -19.44 -2.73
CA VAL A 3 18.49 -18.71 -2.66
C VAL A 3 19.42 -19.47 -1.71
N THR A 4 20.65 -19.72 -2.14
CA THR A 4 21.67 -20.35 -1.29
C THR A 4 22.74 -19.31 -0.95
N PRO A 5 22.65 -18.66 0.22
CA PRO A 5 23.68 -17.74 0.66
C PRO A 5 24.98 -18.50 0.92
N PRO A 6 26.15 -17.94 0.53
CA PRO A 6 27.44 -18.60 0.70
C PRO A 6 27.74 -19.05 2.13
N ASP A 7 27.32 -18.23 3.10
CA ASP A 7 27.65 -18.42 4.52
C ASP A 7 26.71 -19.38 5.26
N LEU A 8 25.54 -19.72 4.70
CA LEU A 8 24.53 -20.53 5.38
C LEU A 8 24.56 -22.01 4.96
N GLY A 9 25.17 -22.34 3.82
CA GLY A 9 25.34 -23.73 3.34
C GLY A 9 24.05 -24.48 3.04
N LYS A 10 22.88 -23.84 3.17
CA LYS A 10 21.56 -24.41 2.87
C LYS A 10 20.71 -23.44 2.05
N PRO A 11 19.83 -23.94 1.16
CA PRO A 11 18.93 -23.09 0.42
C PRO A 11 17.86 -22.49 1.33
N LEU A 12 17.58 -21.18 1.15
CA LEU A 12 16.45 -20.47 1.75
C LEU A 12 15.29 -20.41 0.77
N LYS A 13 14.09 -20.62 1.26
CA LYS A 13 12.85 -20.41 0.50
C LYS A 13 12.37 -18.97 0.69
N ILE A 14 12.47 -18.16 -0.34
CA ILE A 14 12.02 -16.77 -0.30
C ILE A 14 10.69 -16.64 -1.02
N GLY A 15 9.65 -16.20 -0.30
CA GLY A 15 8.40 -15.76 -0.89
C GLY A 15 8.64 -14.46 -1.65
N TRP A 16 8.05 -14.32 -2.85
CA TRP A 16 8.13 -13.11 -3.64
C TRP A 16 6.75 -12.70 -4.11
N ILE A 17 6.31 -11.52 -3.69
CA ILE A 17 5.05 -10.91 -4.13
C ILE A 17 5.41 -9.64 -4.89
N ASN A 18 5.07 -9.60 -6.18
CA ASN A 18 5.12 -8.38 -6.96
C ASN A 18 3.75 -7.70 -6.91
N LEU A 19 3.71 -6.49 -6.38
CA LEU A 19 2.51 -5.67 -6.28
C LEU A 19 2.66 -4.46 -7.21
N SER A 20 1.99 -4.49 -8.35
CA SER A 20 2.08 -3.44 -9.36
C SER A 20 1.18 -2.23 -9.10
N ASN A 21 0.15 -2.37 -8.24
CA ASN A 21 -0.85 -1.33 -8.00
C ASN A 21 -1.64 -1.65 -6.73
N PHE A 22 -2.16 -0.61 -6.04
CA PHE A 22 -3.13 -0.75 -4.94
C PHE A 22 -4.55 -0.60 -5.48
N TYR A 23 -5.07 -1.68 -6.03
CA TYR A 23 -6.41 -1.74 -6.61
C TYR A 23 -7.48 -2.04 -5.56
N ALA A 24 -8.66 -1.49 -5.79
CA ALA A 24 -9.89 -1.80 -5.05
C ALA A 24 -11.09 -1.65 -5.98
N ASP A 25 -12.07 -2.54 -5.85
CA ASP A 25 -13.40 -2.34 -6.45
C ASP A 25 -14.22 -1.50 -5.48
N MET A 26 -14.37 -0.22 -5.81
CA MET A 26 -15.09 0.76 -4.99
C MET A 26 -16.61 0.59 -5.04
N GLU A 27 -17.15 -0.11 -6.06
CA GLU A 27 -18.59 -0.26 -6.27
C GLU A 27 -19.13 -1.54 -5.65
N ASN A 28 -18.46 -2.68 -5.90
CA ASN A 28 -18.97 -3.99 -5.51
C ASN A 28 -18.14 -4.64 -4.38
N GLY A 29 -16.97 -4.09 -4.06
CA GLY A 29 -16.10 -4.62 -3.01
C GLY A 29 -15.53 -6.03 -3.30
N THR A 30 -15.59 -6.48 -4.55
CA THR A 30 -15.23 -7.86 -4.94
C THR A 30 -13.73 -8.04 -5.14
N VAL A 31 -12.99 -6.95 -5.34
CA VAL A 31 -11.55 -6.96 -5.63
C VAL A 31 -10.82 -6.06 -4.63
N SER A 32 -9.85 -6.62 -3.93
CA SER A 32 -9.07 -5.94 -2.90
C SER A 32 -7.62 -6.42 -2.89
N THR A 33 -6.70 -5.47 -3.01
CA THR A 33 -5.26 -5.74 -2.93
C THR A 33 -4.88 -6.44 -1.64
N SER A 34 -5.38 -5.96 -0.50
CA SER A 34 -5.05 -6.52 0.81
C SER A 34 -5.55 -7.96 0.96
N ALA A 35 -6.75 -8.26 0.49
CA ALA A 35 -7.30 -9.61 0.51
C ALA A 35 -6.51 -10.56 -0.40
N ASP A 36 -6.13 -10.12 -1.59
CA ASP A 36 -5.32 -10.94 -2.50
C ASP A 36 -3.92 -11.20 -1.95
N VAL A 37 -3.25 -10.18 -1.39
CA VAL A 37 -1.95 -10.35 -0.75
C VAL A 37 -2.06 -11.26 0.47
N GLU A 38 -3.08 -11.14 1.30
CA GLU A 38 -3.31 -12.05 2.42
C GLU A 38 -3.45 -13.51 1.95
N ARG A 39 -4.22 -13.72 0.90
CA ARG A 39 -4.37 -15.08 0.32
C ARG A 39 -3.04 -15.63 -0.18
N LEU A 40 -2.22 -14.80 -0.85
CA LEU A 40 -0.87 -15.18 -1.30
C LEU A 40 0.06 -15.48 -0.13
N LEU A 41 0.06 -14.63 0.92
CA LEU A 41 0.84 -14.84 2.13
C LEU A 41 0.51 -16.18 2.79
N ARG A 42 -0.78 -16.47 2.98
CA ARG A 42 -1.22 -17.74 3.56
C ARG A 42 -0.77 -18.96 2.74
N ARG A 43 -0.70 -18.82 1.41
CA ARG A 43 -0.13 -19.84 0.51
C ARG A 43 1.37 -20.02 0.73
N LEU A 44 2.11 -18.91 0.71
CA LEU A 44 3.57 -18.92 0.90
C LEU A 44 3.96 -19.48 2.27
N MET A 45 3.20 -19.14 3.32
CA MET A 45 3.43 -19.68 4.68
C MET A 45 3.24 -21.21 4.74
N LYS A 46 2.29 -21.77 3.99
CA LYS A 46 2.15 -23.25 3.87
C LYS A 46 3.39 -23.90 3.23
N GLU A 47 4.07 -23.18 2.34
CA GLU A 47 5.35 -23.62 1.74
C GLU A 47 6.56 -23.45 2.68
N LYS A 48 6.34 -22.94 3.90
CA LYS A 48 7.37 -22.71 4.92
C LYS A 48 8.50 -21.82 4.39
N ILE A 49 8.15 -20.61 3.93
CA ILE A 49 9.14 -19.64 3.49
C ILE A 49 10.00 -19.15 4.65
N ASP A 50 11.29 -18.94 4.41
CA ASP A 50 12.26 -18.39 5.38
C ASP A 50 12.24 -16.85 5.40
N GLY A 51 11.72 -16.20 4.36
CA GLY A 51 11.60 -14.74 4.26
C GLY A 51 10.67 -14.33 3.13
N LEU A 52 10.26 -13.07 3.15
CA LEU A 52 9.36 -12.45 2.17
C LEU A 52 10.02 -11.26 1.50
N VAL A 53 9.90 -11.17 0.19
CA VAL A 53 10.15 -9.96 -0.59
C VAL A 53 8.82 -9.44 -1.11
N LEU A 54 8.48 -8.20 -0.75
CA LEU A 54 7.37 -7.45 -1.33
C LEU A 54 7.95 -6.42 -2.30
N ASP A 55 7.65 -6.60 -3.58
CA ASP A 55 8.20 -5.76 -4.64
C ASP A 55 7.19 -4.68 -5.04
N LEU A 56 7.53 -3.43 -4.69
CA LEU A 56 6.76 -2.22 -5.00
C LEU A 56 7.44 -1.36 -6.08
N ARG A 57 8.46 -1.88 -6.74
CA ARG A 57 9.10 -1.14 -7.83
C ARG A 57 8.09 -0.90 -8.94
N ASP A 58 8.11 0.29 -9.51
CA ASP A 58 7.20 0.77 -10.55
C ASP A 58 5.71 0.84 -10.12
N ASN A 59 5.42 0.70 -8.83
CA ASN A 59 4.08 0.82 -8.28
C ASN A 59 3.74 2.28 -7.98
N GLY A 60 2.92 2.92 -8.82
CA GLY A 60 2.49 4.31 -8.69
C GLY A 60 1.49 4.59 -7.55
N GLY A 61 1.15 3.58 -6.75
CA GLY A 61 0.19 3.70 -5.64
C GLY A 61 -1.20 3.18 -6.00
N GLY A 62 -2.23 3.86 -5.54
CA GLY A 62 -3.63 3.50 -5.71
C GLY A 62 -4.47 3.81 -4.46
N SER A 63 -5.28 2.87 -4.02
CA SER A 63 -6.17 3.03 -2.88
C SER A 63 -5.41 3.22 -1.56
N LEU A 64 -5.69 4.33 -0.87
CA LEU A 64 -5.18 4.60 0.48
C LEU A 64 -5.69 3.55 1.49
N ASP A 65 -6.97 3.20 1.41
CA ASP A 65 -7.56 2.22 2.32
C ASP A 65 -6.90 0.83 2.16
N GLU A 66 -6.56 0.45 0.94
CA GLU A 66 -5.85 -0.79 0.69
C GLU A 66 -4.40 -0.75 1.22
N ALA A 67 -3.71 0.39 1.15
CA ALA A 67 -2.38 0.53 1.76
C ALA A 67 -2.45 0.36 3.29
N ILE A 68 -3.47 0.94 3.94
CA ILE A 68 -3.68 0.81 5.39
C ILE A 68 -3.99 -0.63 5.77
N LYS A 69 -4.94 -1.28 5.09
CA LYS A 69 -5.29 -2.69 5.33
C LYS A 69 -4.09 -3.61 5.10
N LEU A 70 -3.36 -3.37 4.01
CA LEU A 70 -2.17 -4.17 3.69
C LEU A 70 -1.06 -4.01 4.74
N THR A 71 -0.88 -2.81 5.29
CA THR A 71 0.04 -2.58 6.41
C THR A 71 -0.32 -3.47 7.59
N GLY A 72 -1.59 -3.57 7.95
CA GLY A 72 -2.09 -4.42 9.03
C GLY A 72 -1.85 -5.93 8.86
N LEU A 73 -1.50 -6.40 7.65
CA LEU A 73 -1.07 -7.80 7.47
C LEU A 73 0.33 -8.08 8.06
N PHE A 74 1.10 -7.03 8.33
CA PHE A 74 2.50 -7.11 8.76
C PHE A 74 2.79 -6.46 10.11
N VAL A 75 1.94 -5.54 10.57
CA VAL A 75 2.08 -4.85 11.87
C VAL A 75 0.80 -4.99 12.70
N PRO A 76 0.90 -4.92 14.03
CA PRO A 76 -0.30 -4.87 14.88
C PRO A 76 -1.05 -3.55 14.68
N ALA A 77 -2.28 -3.46 15.22
CA ALA A 77 -3.10 -2.25 15.18
C ALA A 77 -2.31 -1.01 15.61
N GLY A 78 -2.47 0.07 14.85
CA GLY A 78 -1.79 1.34 15.12
C GLY A 78 -1.76 2.27 13.91
N PRO A 79 -1.19 3.48 14.08
CA PRO A 79 -1.18 4.52 13.07
C PRO A 79 -0.34 4.14 11.85
N VAL A 80 -0.91 4.35 10.67
CA VAL A 80 -0.26 4.08 9.38
C VAL A 80 0.06 5.38 8.64
N VAL A 81 -0.86 6.34 8.67
CA VAL A 81 -0.71 7.60 7.96
C VAL A 81 -1.41 8.73 8.70
N GLN A 82 -0.83 9.92 8.59
CA GLN A 82 -1.45 11.17 9.01
C GLN A 82 -1.85 11.97 7.78
N ALA A 83 -3.02 12.58 7.82
CA ALA A 83 -3.48 13.50 6.79
C ALA A 83 -3.80 14.87 7.40
N LYS A 84 -3.29 15.93 6.80
CA LYS A 84 -3.55 17.31 7.20
C LYS A 84 -4.49 17.95 6.19
N ASP A 85 -5.60 18.48 6.68
CA ASP A 85 -6.53 19.22 5.85
C ASP A 85 -6.10 20.68 5.62
N TRP A 86 -6.86 21.43 4.81
CA TRP A 86 -6.58 22.82 4.50
C TRP A 86 -6.75 23.77 5.71
N ARG A 87 -7.44 23.36 6.76
CA ARG A 87 -7.59 24.11 8.02
C ARG A 87 -6.47 23.82 9.00
N GLY A 88 -5.59 22.88 8.69
CA GLY A 88 -4.48 22.47 9.53
C GLY A 88 -4.84 21.36 10.51
N SER A 89 -6.06 20.83 10.47
CA SER A 89 -6.45 19.69 11.29
C SER A 89 -5.72 18.41 10.84
N ILE A 90 -5.22 17.66 11.80
CA ILE A 90 -4.54 16.38 11.54
C ILE A 90 -5.49 15.25 11.91
N SER A 91 -5.70 14.34 10.98
CA SER A 91 -6.40 13.08 11.18
C SER A 91 -5.44 11.91 11.02
N TRP A 92 -5.64 10.89 11.84
CA TRP A 92 -4.87 9.64 11.82
C TRP A 92 -5.70 8.57 11.13
N ARG A 93 -5.02 7.68 10.42
CA ARG A 93 -5.62 6.50 9.84
C ARG A 93 -4.82 5.29 10.31
N ASP A 94 -5.47 4.46 11.07
CA ASP A 94 -4.88 3.30 11.74
C ASP A 94 -5.23 2.01 10.98
N CYS A 95 -4.35 1.01 11.06
CA CYS A 95 -4.74 -0.36 10.73
C CYS A 95 -5.36 -1.02 11.97
N GLU A 96 -6.31 -1.93 11.73
CA GLU A 96 -7.18 -2.46 12.79
C GLU A 96 -6.85 -3.91 13.21
N ASN A 97 -5.87 -4.54 12.57
CA ASN A 97 -5.55 -5.95 12.82
C ASN A 97 -4.86 -6.14 14.17
N ASP A 98 -5.44 -6.91 15.07
CA ASP A 98 -4.85 -7.23 16.36
C ASP A 98 -3.51 -7.95 16.26
N LYS A 99 -3.36 -8.79 15.23
CA LYS A 99 -2.14 -9.56 14.97
C LYS A 99 -1.78 -9.57 13.49
N PRO A 100 -0.49 -9.42 13.17
CA PRO A 100 -0.03 -9.56 11.80
C PRO A 100 -0.29 -10.98 11.27
N VAL A 101 -0.56 -11.08 9.97
CA VAL A 101 -0.70 -12.37 9.27
C VAL A 101 0.67 -13.01 9.07
N TYR A 102 1.69 -12.17 8.83
CA TYR A 102 3.07 -12.61 8.64
C TYR A 102 4.02 -11.75 9.49
N ASP A 103 4.82 -12.41 10.33
CA ASP A 103 5.79 -11.79 11.25
C ASP A 103 7.25 -12.20 10.98
N GLY A 104 7.50 -13.03 9.95
CA GLY A 104 8.83 -13.48 9.56
C GLY A 104 9.69 -12.39 8.89
N PRO A 105 10.96 -12.67 8.56
CA PRO A 105 11.85 -11.73 7.90
C PRO A 105 11.27 -11.15 6.61
N MET A 106 11.39 -9.83 6.40
CA MET A 106 10.75 -9.15 5.27
C MET A 106 11.64 -8.05 4.69
N ILE A 107 11.68 -8.01 3.36
CA ILE A 107 12.27 -6.92 2.56
C ILE A 107 11.18 -6.31 1.68
N VAL A 108 11.19 -5.00 1.57
CA VAL A 108 10.37 -4.25 0.61
C VAL A 108 11.27 -3.62 -0.43
N LEU A 109 11.03 -3.91 -1.70
CA LEU A 109 11.76 -3.28 -2.80
C LEU A 109 11.01 -2.05 -3.30
N THR A 110 11.73 -0.94 -3.43
CA THR A 110 11.18 0.33 -3.95
C THR A 110 12.10 0.92 -5.01
N ASN A 111 11.58 1.83 -5.82
CA ASN A 111 12.36 2.65 -6.74
C ASN A 111 11.74 4.05 -6.89
N LYS A 112 12.33 4.90 -7.75
CA LYS A 112 11.85 6.27 -8.01
C LYS A 112 10.41 6.35 -8.54
N ALA A 113 9.87 5.27 -9.10
CA ALA A 113 8.49 5.20 -9.56
C ALA A 113 7.51 4.70 -8.49
N SER A 114 8.01 4.19 -7.36
CA SER A 114 7.17 3.86 -6.21
C SER A 114 6.57 5.14 -5.61
N ALA A 115 5.24 5.26 -5.62
CA ALA A 115 4.57 6.51 -5.28
C ALA A 115 3.32 6.33 -4.41
N SER A 116 2.93 7.37 -3.63
CA SER A 116 1.64 7.45 -2.94
C SER A 116 1.40 6.28 -1.97
N ALA A 117 0.41 5.40 -2.22
CA ALA A 117 0.10 4.24 -1.39
C ALA A 117 1.32 3.32 -1.17
N SER A 118 2.20 3.17 -2.16
CA SER A 118 3.47 2.43 -2.03
C SER A 118 4.41 3.08 -1.01
N GLU A 119 4.47 4.42 -1.01
CA GLU A 119 5.30 5.17 -0.08
C GLU A 119 4.75 5.09 1.35
N ILE A 120 3.42 5.14 1.49
CA ILE A 120 2.74 4.99 2.79
C ILE A 120 3.04 3.62 3.40
N LEU A 121 2.86 2.54 2.63
CA LEU A 121 3.16 1.19 3.10
C LEU A 121 4.64 1.03 3.46
N ALA A 122 5.55 1.45 2.57
CA ALA A 122 6.99 1.32 2.79
C ALA A 122 7.45 2.13 4.01
N ALA A 123 6.98 3.38 4.17
CA ALA A 123 7.30 4.23 5.31
C ALA A 123 6.76 3.64 6.62
N ALA A 124 5.50 3.20 6.66
CA ALA A 124 4.93 2.56 7.85
C ALA A 124 5.75 1.32 8.26
N LEU A 125 6.05 0.42 7.32
CA LEU A 125 6.84 -0.78 7.62
C LEU A 125 8.27 -0.44 8.08
N GLN A 126 8.87 0.65 7.59
CA GLN A 126 10.16 1.16 8.04
C GLN A 126 10.08 1.71 9.46
N ASP A 127 9.09 2.57 9.75
CA ASP A 127 8.92 3.23 11.05
C ASP A 127 8.61 2.22 12.16
N TYR A 128 7.80 1.21 11.86
CA TYR A 128 7.57 0.06 12.75
C TYR A 128 8.78 -0.88 12.86
N ARG A 129 9.87 -0.64 12.13
CA ARG A 129 11.04 -1.55 12.02
C ARG A 129 10.65 -2.97 11.61
N ARG A 130 9.59 -3.07 10.82
CA ARG A 130 9.02 -4.36 10.43
C ARG A 130 9.71 -4.95 9.21
N ALA A 131 10.18 -4.12 8.29
CA ALA A 131 10.85 -4.55 7.08
C ALA A 131 12.10 -3.72 6.79
N LEU A 132 13.04 -4.30 6.08
CA LEU A 132 14.13 -3.58 5.45
C LEU A 132 13.66 -3.03 4.11
N ILE A 133 13.73 -1.72 3.92
CA ILE A 133 13.44 -1.08 2.65
C ILE A 133 14.72 -1.03 1.82
N VAL A 134 14.65 -1.56 0.61
CA VAL A 134 15.79 -1.66 -0.31
C VAL A 134 15.40 -1.12 -1.67
N GLY A 135 16.26 -0.28 -2.25
CA GLY A 135 16.00 0.27 -3.58
C GLY A 135 16.79 1.53 -3.88
N ASP A 136 16.20 2.42 -4.66
CA ASP A 136 16.78 3.71 -5.01
C ASP A 136 16.97 4.62 -3.78
N GLN A 137 17.77 5.66 -3.95
CA GLN A 137 18.04 6.65 -2.89
C GLN A 137 16.75 7.32 -2.38
N SER A 138 15.73 7.44 -3.19
CA SER A 138 14.41 7.96 -2.83
C SER A 138 13.31 7.33 -3.68
N THR A 139 12.10 7.35 -3.16
CA THR A 139 10.85 7.10 -3.89
C THR A 139 10.37 8.38 -4.60
N PHE A 140 9.19 8.38 -5.16
CA PHE A 140 8.64 9.48 -5.96
C PHE A 140 8.40 10.77 -5.15
N GLY A 141 7.89 10.66 -3.90
CA GLY A 141 7.61 11.80 -3.03
C GLY A 141 6.20 12.39 -3.19
N LYS A 142 5.17 11.57 -3.48
CA LYS A 142 3.78 12.07 -3.59
C LYS A 142 3.09 12.08 -2.23
N GLY A 143 3.09 13.25 -1.56
CA GLY A 143 2.44 13.48 -0.26
C GLY A 143 1.07 14.18 -0.34
N THR A 144 0.29 14.01 -1.42
CA THR A 144 -1.03 14.65 -1.57
C THR A 144 -2.13 13.63 -1.82
N VAL A 145 -3.30 13.85 -1.20
CA VAL A 145 -4.53 13.09 -1.46
C VAL A 145 -5.41 13.87 -2.42
N GLN A 146 -5.81 13.23 -3.51
CA GLN A 146 -6.67 13.80 -4.54
C GLN A 146 -7.98 13.01 -4.61
N THR A 147 -9.07 13.74 -4.91
CA THR A 147 -10.38 13.15 -5.20
C THR A 147 -10.87 13.60 -6.55
N ILE A 148 -11.72 12.78 -7.14
CA ILE A 148 -12.43 13.10 -8.39
C ILE A 148 -13.84 13.51 -8.02
N LEU A 149 -14.24 14.70 -8.45
CA LEU A 149 -15.54 15.28 -8.18
C LEU A 149 -16.30 15.41 -9.51
N PRO A 150 -17.44 14.74 -9.70
CA PRO A 150 -18.32 14.99 -10.84
C PRO A 150 -18.80 16.45 -10.82
N VAL A 151 -18.60 17.18 -11.90
CA VAL A 151 -18.93 18.61 -11.99
C VAL A 151 -20.44 18.83 -11.78
N GLU A 152 -21.28 17.93 -12.27
CA GLU A 152 -22.73 17.98 -12.14
C GLU A 152 -23.20 18.06 -10.68
N ARG A 153 -22.46 17.42 -9.76
CA ARG A 153 -22.80 17.40 -8.32
C ARG A 153 -22.71 18.78 -7.67
N TYR A 154 -21.85 19.65 -8.21
CA TYR A 154 -21.54 20.96 -7.62
C TYR A 154 -22.09 22.15 -8.44
N MET A 155 -22.61 21.89 -9.63
CA MET A 155 -23.16 22.91 -10.53
C MET A 155 -24.59 22.52 -10.93
N PRO A 156 -25.62 22.88 -10.13
CA PRO A 156 -27.01 22.51 -10.37
C PRO A 156 -27.54 22.93 -11.76
N PHE A 157 -26.99 23.98 -12.33
CA PHE A 157 -27.35 24.44 -13.68
C PHE A 157 -26.90 23.51 -14.82
N PHE A 158 -26.06 22.54 -14.52
CA PHE A 158 -25.56 21.54 -15.47
C PHE A 158 -26.09 20.11 -15.20
N SER A 159 -27.03 19.99 -14.24
CA SER A 159 -27.55 18.66 -13.80
C SER A 159 -28.19 17.84 -14.91
N ASP A 160 -28.70 18.51 -15.97
CA ASP A 160 -29.32 17.81 -17.10
C ASP A 160 -28.35 17.41 -18.22
N LYS A 161 -27.09 17.78 -18.11
CA LYS A 161 -26.06 17.44 -19.10
C LYS A 161 -25.17 16.30 -18.58
N LYS A 162 -25.54 15.07 -18.92
CA LYS A 162 -24.63 13.92 -18.77
C LYS A 162 -23.34 14.24 -19.51
N GLY A 163 -22.21 14.24 -18.78
CA GLY A 163 -20.87 14.45 -19.35
C GLY A 163 -20.30 15.86 -19.15
N ALA A 164 -20.71 16.60 -18.12
CA ALA A 164 -20.07 17.88 -17.75
C ALA A 164 -18.59 17.72 -17.31
N GLY A 165 -18.13 16.47 -17.15
CA GLY A 165 -16.75 16.17 -16.82
C GLY A 165 -16.50 15.97 -15.33
N GLU A 166 -15.23 15.74 -15.01
CA GLU A 166 -14.78 15.49 -13.64
C GLU A 166 -13.65 16.45 -13.28
N LEU A 167 -13.64 16.90 -12.04
CA LEU A 167 -12.60 17.75 -11.48
C LEU A 167 -11.74 16.95 -10.49
N LYS A 168 -10.44 16.84 -10.78
CA LYS A 168 -9.47 16.25 -9.86
C LYS A 168 -8.91 17.31 -8.93
N VAL A 169 -9.21 17.19 -7.64
CA VAL A 169 -8.87 18.20 -6.62
C VAL A 169 -8.02 17.59 -5.54
N THR A 170 -6.97 18.30 -5.12
CA THR A 170 -6.20 17.96 -3.91
C THR A 170 -7.00 18.40 -2.68
N ILE A 171 -7.28 17.46 -1.79
CA ILE A 171 -8.09 17.70 -0.59
C ILE A 171 -7.30 17.62 0.72
N GLN A 172 -6.18 16.90 0.73
CA GLN A 172 -5.32 16.69 1.90
C GLN A 172 -3.85 16.57 1.49
N LYS A 173 -2.97 16.81 2.46
CA LYS A 173 -1.52 16.69 2.33
C LYS A 173 -0.96 15.83 3.46
#